data_c45c745fe71b61d0a9b0a8b96212b2a5
#
_entry.id   c45c745fe71b61d0a9b0a8b96212b2a5
#
_cell.length_a   1.000
_cell.length_b   1.000
_cell.length_c   1.000
_cell.angle_alpha   90.00
_cell.angle_beta   90.00
_cell.angle_gamma   90.00
#
_symmetry.space_group_name_H-M   'P 1'
#
loop_
_entity.id
_entity.type
_entity.pdbx_description
1 polymer ?
#
loop_
_entity_poly.entity_id
_entity_poly.type
_entity_poly.pdbx_seq_one_letter_code
_entity_poly.pdbx_strand_id
1 'polypeptide(L)'
;FWEFIYNHKMFGCVYDIYSDDIELYRENGFVLHSIEEVEHETMNLCAAFPDLQVHIADIFAVPSGEEEYRVWMRYYFTGTNKAYSIYGAPTGQKLEGEKAINLSDFHVRKIDGEWLIVLERTMHPCDYIRAVCTGDTSFTKLEM
;
A
#
# COMPACT_ATOMS: atom_id res chain seq x y z
N PHE A 1 -3.01 -12.13 -1.61
CA PHE A 1 -3.86 -11.18 -0.85
C PHE A 1 -3.85 -9.78 -1.45
N TRP A 2 -2.67 -9.19 -1.80
CA TRP A 2 -2.60 -7.85 -2.40
C TRP A 2 -3.52 -7.68 -3.61
N GLU A 3 -3.55 -8.65 -4.51
CA GLU A 3 -4.44 -8.63 -5.66
C GLU A 3 -5.92 -8.69 -5.25
N PHE A 4 -6.27 -9.47 -4.24
CA PHE A 4 -7.64 -9.49 -3.72
C PHE A 4 -8.05 -8.14 -3.15
N ILE A 5 -7.20 -7.54 -2.33
CA ILE A 5 -7.46 -6.24 -1.71
C ILE A 5 -7.60 -5.15 -2.76
N TYR A 6 -6.60 -4.99 -3.64
CA TYR A 6 -6.54 -3.85 -4.56
C TYR A 6 -7.27 -4.08 -5.87
N ASN A 7 -7.14 -5.26 -6.50
CA ASN A 7 -7.72 -5.50 -7.81
C ASN A 7 -9.19 -5.88 -7.71
N HIS A 8 -9.56 -6.65 -6.68
CA HIS A 8 -10.93 -7.11 -6.46
C HIS A 8 -11.70 -6.31 -5.40
N LYS A 9 -11.05 -5.32 -4.76
CA LYS A 9 -11.65 -4.47 -3.71
C LYS A 9 -12.19 -5.27 -2.51
N MET A 10 -11.55 -6.40 -2.21
CA MET A 10 -11.87 -7.24 -1.07
C MET A 10 -11.15 -6.73 0.19
N PHE A 11 -11.54 -5.56 0.67
CA PHE A 11 -10.83 -4.86 1.76
C PHE A 11 -10.79 -5.69 3.05
N GLY A 12 -11.83 -6.47 3.34
CA GLY A 12 -11.86 -7.37 4.49
C GLY A 12 -10.73 -8.40 4.55
N CYS A 13 -10.03 -8.68 3.42
CA CYS A 13 -8.87 -9.57 3.43
C CYS A 13 -7.69 -9.05 4.26
N VAL A 14 -7.68 -7.77 4.66
CA VAL A 14 -6.66 -7.25 5.59
C VAL A 14 -6.72 -7.96 6.94
N TYR A 15 -7.90 -8.36 7.39
CA TYR A 15 -8.09 -9.10 8.64
C TYR A 15 -7.58 -10.55 8.59
N ASP A 16 -7.37 -11.10 7.40
CA ASP A 16 -6.83 -12.44 7.21
C ASP A 16 -5.29 -12.48 7.17
N ILE A 17 -4.64 -11.32 6.93
CA ILE A 17 -3.19 -11.27 6.70
C ILE A 17 -2.41 -10.45 7.73
N TYR A 18 -3.05 -9.51 8.42
CA TYR A 18 -2.41 -8.70 9.45
C TYR A 18 -2.75 -9.21 10.86
N SER A 19 -1.78 -9.11 11.76
CA SER A 19 -2.02 -9.37 13.18
C SER A 19 -2.77 -8.21 13.83
N ASP A 20 -3.49 -8.49 14.92
CA ASP A 20 -4.20 -7.46 15.68
C ASP A 20 -3.26 -6.37 16.22
N ASP A 21 -1.99 -6.70 16.44
CA ASP A 21 -0.95 -5.81 16.95
C ASP A 21 -0.09 -5.20 15.83
N ILE A 22 -0.61 -5.11 14.61
CA ILE A 22 0.14 -4.59 13.47
C ILE A 22 0.70 -3.19 13.73
N GLU A 23 1.96 -2.99 13.37
CA GLU A 23 2.56 -1.68 13.21
C GLU A 23 3.03 -1.52 11.76
N LEU A 24 2.49 -0.51 11.07
CA LEU A 24 2.84 -0.22 9.69
C LEU A 24 3.47 1.17 9.62
N TYR A 25 4.75 1.19 9.27
CA TYR A 25 5.56 2.41 9.17
C TYR A 25 5.61 2.91 7.73
N ARG A 26 5.37 4.20 7.57
CA ARG A 26 5.50 4.93 6.30
C ARG A 26 6.79 5.77 6.28
N GLU A 27 7.25 6.12 5.09
CA GLU A 27 8.48 6.91 4.85
C GLU A 27 8.46 8.30 5.50
N ASN A 28 7.29 8.87 5.73
CA ASN A 28 7.12 10.20 6.32
C ASN A 28 7.03 10.19 7.86
N GLY A 29 7.35 9.07 8.50
CA GLY A 29 7.24 8.88 9.94
C GLY A 29 5.82 8.61 10.44
N PHE A 30 4.85 8.46 9.53
CA PHE A 30 3.48 8.08 9.87
C PHE A 30 3.41 6.60 10.22
N VAL A 31 2.65 6.26 11.26
CA VAL A 31 2.51 4.86 11.72
C VAL A 31 1.03 4.53 11.85
N LEU A 32 0.64 3.40 11.27
CA LEU A 32 -0.67 2.79 11.48
C LEU A 32 -0.55 1.71 12.56
N HIS A 33 -1.47 1.71 13.52
CA HIS A 33 -1.41 0.85 14.72
C HIS A 33 -2.54 -0.18 14.79
N SER A 34 -3.42 -0.22 13.81
CA SER A 34 -4.53 -1.18 13.79
C SER A 34 -4.86 -1.65 12.37
N ILE A 35 -5.53 -2.79 12.28
CA ILE A 35 -6.01 -3.34 11.00
C ILE A 35 -7.05 -2.39 10.39
N GLU A 36 -7.90 -1.76 11.20
CA GLU A 36 -8.91 -0.80 10.76
C GLU A 36 -8.27 0.42 10.09
N GLU A 37 -7.15 0.91 10.62
CA GLU A 37 -6.41 2.01 9.98
C GLU A 37 -5.83 1.61 8.64
N VAL A 38 -5.30 0.37 8.51
CA VAL A 38 -4.80 -0.18 7.24
C VAL A 38 -5.93 -0.33 6.23
N GLU A 39 -7.08 -0.87 6.65
CA GLU A 39 -8.27 -0.99 5.80
C GLU A 39 -8.73 0.37 5.30
N HIS A 40 -8.86 1.33 6.22
CA HIS A 40 -9.32 2.68 5.89
C HIS A 40 -8.39 3.41 4.90
N GLU A 41 -7.08 3.30 5.09
CA GLU A 41 -6.10 3.87 4.15
C GLU A 41 -6.21 3.24 2.77
N THR A 42 -6.37 1.92 2.71
CA THR A 42 -6.55 1.18 1.46
C THR A 42 -7.84 1.60 0.75
N MET A 43 -8.94 1.74 1.49
CA MET A 43 -10.22 2.21 0.95
C MET A 43 -10.11 3.64 0.40
N ASN A 44 -9.41 4.54 1.10
CA ASN A 44 -9.19 5.92 0.64
C ASN A 44 -8.43 5.96 -0.69
N LEU A 45 -7.42 5.13 -0.85
CA LEU A 45 -6.68 5.03 -2.10
C LEU A 45 -7.56 4.50 -3.23
N CYS A 46 -8.33 3.45 -2.98
CA CYS A 46 -9.25 2.88 -3.96
C CYS A 46 -10.43 3.81 -4.28
N ALA A 47 -10.85 4.66 -3.34
CA ALA A 47 -11.87 5.68 -3.61
C ALA A 47 -11.37 6.72 -4.63
N ALA A 48 -10.11 7.15 -4.51
CA ALA A 48 -9.50 8.07 -5.47
C ALA A 48 -9.30 7.43 -6.86
N PHE A 49 -9.03 6.13 -6.89
CA PHE A 49 -8.75 5.34 -8.09
C PHE A 49 -9.65 4.09 -8.12
N PRO A 50 -10.92 4.21 -8.54
CA PRO A 50 -11.85 3.07 -8.54
C PRO A 50 -11.39 1.87 -9.38
N ASP A 51 -10.58 2.13 -10.39
CA ASP A 51 -9.97 1.13 -11.28
C ASP A 51 -8.54 0.74 -10.88
N LEU A 52 -8.15 1.03 -9.62
CA LEU A 52 -6.81 0.70 -9.13
C LEU A 52 -6.49 -0.78 -9.31
N GLN A 53 -5.30 -1.04 -9.85
CA GLN A 53 -4.70 -2.36 -9.97
C GLN A 53 -3.32 -2.34 -9.33
N VAL A 54 -3.00 -3.35 -8.54
CA VAL A 54 -1.65 -3.61 -8.06
C VAL A 54 -0.97 -4.61 -8.98
N HIS A 55 0.31 -4.36 -9.25
CA HIS A 55 1.17 -5.23 -10.04
C HIS A 55 2.41 -5.56 -9.21
N ILE A 56 2.57 -6.82 -8.85
CA ILE A 56 3.73 -7.29 -8.08
C ILE A 56 4.87 -7.53 -9.06
N ALA A 57 5.94 -6.76 -8.90
CA ALA A 57 7.12 -6.84 -9.76
C ALA A 57 8.14 -7.87 -9.23
N ASP A 58 8.41 -7.83 -7.92
CA ASP A 58 9.31 -8.76 -7.25
C ASP A 58 8.78 -9.09 -5.86
N ILE A 59 8.96 -10.32 -5.44
CA ILE A 59 8.69 -10.77 -4.08
C ILE A 59 9.70 -11.86 -3.70
N PHE A 60 10.29 -11.77 -2.52
CA PHE A 60 11.15 -12.82 -1.98
C PHE A 60 11.08 -12.83 -0.46
N ALA A 61 11.34 -14.00 0.11
CA ALA A 61 11.28 -14.23 1.54
C ALA A 61 12.54 -14.95 2.02
N VAL A 62 12.99 -14.61 3.22
CA VAL A 62 14.07 -15.32 3.92
C VAL A 62 13.61 -15.68 5.31
N PRO A 63 13.97 -16.88 5.82
CA PRO A 63 13.73 -17.24 7.21
C PRO A 63 14.46 -16.26 8.13
N SER A 64 13.78 -15.80 9.18
CA SER A 64 14.35 -14.89 10.20
C SER A 64 14.29 -15.44 11.61
N GLY A 65 13.73 -16.63 11.79
CA GLY A 65 13.59 -17.34 13.04
C GLY A 65 12.76 -18.61 12.83
N GLU A 66 12.49 -19.31 13.93
CA GLU A 66 11.55 -20.42 13.91
C GLU A 66 10.13 -19.87 13.69
N GLU A 67 9.45 -20.35 12.64
CA GLU A 67 8.13 -19.86 12.24
C GLU A 67 8.06 -18.34 11.99
N GLU A 68 9.16 -17.75 11.48
CA GLU A 68 9.25 -16.34 11.11
C GLU A 68 9.94 -16.17 9.76
N TYR A 69 9.46 -15.19 8.98
CA TYR A 69 10.05 -14.78 7.70
C TYR A 69 10.12 -13.26 7.59
N ARG A 70 11.18 -12.80 6.91
CA ARG A 70 11.22 -11.46 6.33
C ARG A 70 10.84 -11.57 4.87
N VAL A 71 9.88 -10.77 4.45
CA VAL A 71 9.40 -10.74 3.07
C VAL A 71 9.60 -9.34 2.51
N TRP A 72 10.23 -9.25 1.35
CA TRP A 72 10.37 -8.00 0.61
C TRP A 72 9.53 -8.08 -0.66
N MET A 73 8.80 -7.00 -0.95
CA MET A 73 7.97 -6.92 -2.13
C MET A 73 8.14 -5.55 -2.79
N ARG A 74 8.36 -5.57 -4.09
CA ARG A 74 8.31 -4.41 -4.95
C ARG A 74 7.07 -4.52 -5.82
N TYR A 75 6.24 -3.52 -5.80
CA TYR A 75 4.99 -3.48 -6.55
C TYR A 75 4.67 -2.06 -6.98
N TYR A 76 3.76 -1.91 -7.93
CA TYR A 76 3.32 -0.61 -8.40
C TYR A 76 1.82 -0.60 -8.66
N PHE A 77 1.25 0.60 -8.70
CA PHE A 77 -0.16 0.81 -8.97
C PHE A 77 -0.37 1.39 -10.36
N THR A 78 -1.47 1.00 -11.00
CA THR A 78 -2.08 1.67 -12.14
C THR A 78 -3.52 2.01 -11.79
N GLY A 79 -4.02 3.09 -12.37
CA GLY A 79 -5.39 3.52 -12.13
C GLY A 79 -5.60 4.96 -12.60
N THR A 80 -6.85 5.39 -12.62
CA THR A 80 -7.25 6.73 -13.03
C THR A 80 -7.95 7.43 -11.87
N ASN A 81 -7.52 8.65 -11.55
CA ASN A 81 -8.19 9.49 -10.56
C ASN A 81 -9.50 10.03 -11.15
N LYS A 82 -10.58 9.27 -11.01
CA LYS A 82 -11.88 9.56 -11.62
C LYS A 82 -13.06 9.64 -10.64
N ALA A 83 -12.76 9.64 -9.32
CA ALA A 83 -13.79 9.78 -8.31
C ALA A 83 -13.39 10.79 -7.24
N TYR A 84 -14.39 11.33 -6.53
CA TYR A 84 -14.16 12.17 -5.36
C TYR A 84 -13.54 11.36 -4.23
N SER A 85 -12.58 11.96 -3.54
CA SER A 85 -11.84 11.31 -2.46
C SER A 85 -11.40 12.33 -1.42
N ILE A 86 -10.60 11.91 -0.45
CA ILE A 86 -9.95 12.79 0.53
C ILE A 86 -9.06 13.86 -0.14
N TYR A 87 -8.65 13.66 -1.40
CA TYR A 87 -7.87 14.62 -2.18
C TYR A 87 -8.73 15.63 -2.93
N GLY A 88 -10.06 15.50 -2.90
CA GLY A 88 -11.00 16.39 -3.57
C GLY A 88 -11.60 15.82 -4.85
N ALA A 89 -11.93 16.73 -5.78
CA ALA A 89 -12.53 16.37 -7.06
C ALA A 89 -11.54 15.60 -7.96
N PRO A 90 -12.04 14.69 -8.82
CA PRO A 90 -11.19 13.91 -9.71
C PRO A 90 -10.48 14.78 -10.75
N THR A 91 -9.22 14.48 -11.01
CA THR A 91 -8.40 15.17 -12.03
C THR A 91 -8.44 14.49 -13.39
N GLY A 92 -8.84 13.23 -13.46
CA GLY A 92 -8.76 12.39 -14.65
C GLY A 92 -7.35 11.90 -14.99
N GLN A 93 -6.35 12.25 -14.18
CA GLN A 93 -4.96 11.83 -14.37
C GLN A 93 -4.76 10.37 -13.98
N LYS A 94 -3.74 9.74 -14.56
CA LYS A 94 -3.40 8.32 -14.35
C LYS A 94 -2.15 8.15 -13.50
N LEU A 95 -2.15 7.09 -12.69
CA LEU A 95 -0.92 6.52 -12.14
C LEU A 95 -0.18 5.78 -13.25
N GLU A 96 1.08 6.16 -13.47
CA GLU A 96 1.89 5.67 -14.59
C GLU A 96 2.84 4.55 -14.15
N GLY A 97 2.29 3.42 -13.70
CA GLY A 97 3.06 2.22 -13.44
C GLY A 97 4.27 2.46 -12.52
N GLU A 98 5.47 2.35 -13.06
CA GLU A 98 6.72 2.42 -12.27
C GLU A 98 6.96 3.73 -11.52
N LYS A 99 6.30 4.83 -11.88
CA LYS A 99 6.31 6.07 -11.09
C LYS A 99 5.53 5.93 -9.77
N ALA A 100 4.60 4.98 -9.71
CA ALA A 100 3.82 4.66 -8.52
C ALA A 100 4.37 3.41 -7.81
N ILE A 101 5.70 3.27 -7.74
CA ILE A 101 6.36 2.11 -7.16
C ILE A 101 6.32 2.15 -5.64
N ASN A 102 6.12 0.98 -5.05
CA ASN A 102 6.15 0.75 -3.62
C ASN A 102 7.21 -0.30 -3.29
N LEU A 103 7.83 -0.14 -2.13
CA LEU A 103 8.74 -1.13 -1.54
C LEU A 103 8.24 -1.43 -0.14
N SER A 104 7.94 -2.68 0.14
CA SER A 104 7.51 -3.13 1.45
C SER A 104 8.45 -4.19 2.01
N ASP A 105 8.75 -4.05 3.30
CA ASP A 105 9.46 -5.00 4.14
C ASP A 105 8.48 -5.50 5.19
N PHE A 106 8.16 -6.78 5.13
CA PHE A 106 7.21 -7.42 6.05
C PHE A 106 7.93 -8.35 7.01
N HIS A 107 7.56 -8.29 8.28
CA HIS A 107 7.83 -9.36 9.23
C HIS A 107 6.59 -10.24 9.33
N VAL A 108 6.73 -11.49 8.97
CA VAL A 108 5.65 -12.46 8.95
C VAL A 108 5.94 -13.53 10.00
N ARG A 109 4.98 -13.78 10.87
CA ARG A 109 5.10 -14.75 11.95
C ARG A 109 3.88 -15.66 11.96
N LYS A 110 4.08 -16.92 12.34
CA LYS A 110 3.00 -17.85 12.58
C LYS A 110 2.42 -17.65 13.98
N ILE A 111 1.14 -17.32 14.06
CA ILE A 111 0.40 -17.08 15.30
C ILE A 111 -0.85 -17.96 15.25
N ASP A 112 -1.00 -18.84 16.23
CA ASP A 112 -2.14 -19.77 16.33
C ASP A 112 -2.40 -20.55 15.02
N GLY A 113 -1.34 -20.95 14.33
CA GLY A 113 -1.40 -21.70 13.08
C GLY A 113 -1.54 -20.85 11.81
N GLU A 114 -1.76 -19.55 11.93
CA GLU A 114 -1.94 -18.59 10.83
C GLU A 114 -0.66 -17.78 10.59
N TRP A 115 -0.28 -17.59 9.31
CA TRP A 115 0.82 -16.70 8.94
C TRP A 115 0.33 -15.27 8.83
N LEU A 116 0.78 -14.40 9.75
CA LEU A 116 0.32 -13.01 9.83
C LEU A 116 1.48 -12.01 9.71
N ILE A 117 1.20 -10.87 9.10
CA ILE A 117 2.12 -9.73 9.08
C ILE A 117 2.02 -9.03 10.44
N VAL A 118 3.12 -9.03 11.18
CA VAL A 118 3.20 -8.40 12.52
C VAL A 118 3.84 -7.03 12.48
N LEU A 119 4.61 -6.74 11.44
CA LEU A 119 5.22 -5.44 11.20
C LEU A 119 5.41 -5.24 9.70
N GLU A 120 5.12 -4.04 9.24
CA GLU A 120 5.38 -3.62 7.86
C GLU A 120 6.10 -2.27 7.86
N ARG A 121 7.11 -2.14 6.98
CA ARG A 121 7.70 -0.87 6.61
C ARG A 121 7.53 -0.69 5.12
N THR A 122 6.83 0.37 4.73
CA THR A 122 6.51 0.62 3.33
C THR A 122 6.94 2.01 2.91
N MET A 123 7.71 2.07 1.84
CA MET A 123 7.92 3.28 1.06
C MET A 123 6.81 3.39 0.02
N HIS A 124 5.95 4.37 0.20
CA HIS A 124 4.77 4.62 -0.64
C HIS A 124 5.02 5.88 -1.48
N PRO A 125 4.66 5.92 -2.75
CA PRO A 125 4.89 7.13 -3.56
C PRO A 125 3.83 8.22 -3.27
N CYS A 126 3.71 8.62 -2.00
CA CYS A 126 2.67 9.52 -1.51
C CYS A 126 2.62 10.85 -2.25
N ASP A 127 3.78 11.45 -2.52
CA ASP A 127 3.85 12.72 -3.23
C ASP A 127 3.40 12.60 -4.68
N TYR A 128 3.77 11.51 -5.35
CA TYR A 128 3.32 11.25 -6.71
C TYR A 128 1.80 10.99 -6.76
N ILE A 129 1.26 10.20 -5.82
CA ILE A 129 -0.18 9.95 -5.73
C ILE A 129 -0.91 11.28 -5.50
N ARG A 130 -0.42 12.12 -4.59
CA ARG A 130 -1.00 13.45 -4.34
C ARG A 130 -0.96 14.32 -5.59
N ALA A 131 0.17 14.34 -6.32
CA ALA A 131 0.28 15.09 -7.58
C ALA A 131 -0.76 14.68 -8.60
N VAL A 132 -0.99 13.38 -8.77
CA VAL A 132 -2.01 12.84 -9.66
C VAL A 132 -3.42 13.24 -9.21
N CYS A 133 -3.69 13.23 -7.90
CA CYS A 133 -5.00 13.54 -7.34
C CYS A 133 -5.33 15.03 -7.25
N THR A 134 -4.32 15.91 -7.21
CA THR A 134 -4.52 17.36 -7.03
C THR A 134 -4.13 18.18 -8.25
N GLY A 135 -3.34 17.60 -9.17
CA GLY A 135 -2.71 18.32 -10.28
C GLY A 135 -1.51 19.19 -9.87
N ASP A 136 -1.15 19.23 -8.58
CA ASP A 136 0.00 19.95 -8.07
C ASP A 136 1.26 19.08 -8.17
N THR A 137 2.21 19.50 -8.99
CA THR A 137 3.49 18.81 -9.20
C THR A 137 4.69 19.52 -8.53
N SER A 138 4.43 20.53 -7.72
CA SER A 138 5.50 21.36 -7.12
C SER A 138 6.47 20.56 -6.25
N PHE A 139 6.00 19.50 -5.60
CA PHE A 139 6.79 18.63 -4.73
C PHE A 139 7.36 17.38 -5.44
N THR A 140 7.07 17.18 -6.72
CA THR A 140 7.66 16.08 -7.52
C THR A 140 8.89 16.49 -8.31
N LYS A 141 9.21 17.80 -8.33
CA LYS A 141 10.39 18.33 -8.99
C LYS A 141 11.55 18.33 -8.01
N LEU A 142 12.46 17.40 -8.18
CA LEU A 142 13.82 17.57 -7.67
C LEU A 142 14.51 18.59 -8.58
N GLU A 143 14.66 19.81 -8.12
CA GLU A 143 15.60 20.74 -8.73
C GLU A 143 17.00 20.24 -8.39
N MET A 144 17.64 19.62 -9.36
CA MET A 144 19.07 19.34 -9.29
C MET A 144 19.88 20.56 -9.74
#